data_4149cb6676c571fd288dbabc35c4c0c6
#
_entry.id   4149cb6676c571fd288dbabc35c4c0c6
#
_cell.length_a   1.000
_cell.length_b   1.000
_cell.length_c   1.000
_cell.angle_alpha   90.00
_cell.angle_beta   90.00
_cell.angle_gamma   90.00
#
_symmetry.space_group_name_H-M   'P 1'
#
loop_
_entity.id
_entity.type
_entity.pdbx_description
1 polymer ?
#
loop_
_entity_poly.entity_id
_entity_poly.type
_entity_poly.pdbx_seq_one_letter_code
_entity_poly.pdbx_strand_id
1 'polypeptide(L)'
;MLDNKSILITGGTGSLGKALTKHILTHFPKIKKVVIFSRDEQKQFQMAQEYSESKYPQMRYFIGDVRDKERLMRAFKGIDYVIHAAAMKHVPIAEYNPDECVKTNIYGAQNVIEACLATNVQRVVALS
;
A
#
# COMPACT_ATOMS: atom_id res chain seq x y z
N MET A 1 15.07 -3.32 13.65
CA MET A 1 14.06 -2.27 13.47
C MET A 1 12.80 -2.78 12.82
N LEU A 2 12.90 -3.39 11.63
CA LEU A 2 11.75 -4.01 10.96
C LEU A 2 11.67 -5.51 11.14
N ASP A 3 12.56 -6.09 11.92
CA ASP A 3 12.58 -7.54 12.16
C ASP A 3 11.26 -7.99 12.78
N ASN A 4 10.67 -9.01 12.19
CA ASN A 4 9.41 -9.59 12.63
C ASN A 4 8.22 -8.62 12.60
N LYS A 5 8.31 -7.55 11.84
CA LYS A 5 7.23 -6.57 11.64
C LYS A 5 6.54 -6.79 10.30
N SER A 6 5.27 -6.38 10.23
CA SER A 6 4.48 -6.45 9.00
C SER A 6 4.22 -5.04 8.50
N ILE A 7 4.50 -4.81 7.22
CA ILE A 7 4.32 -3.51 6.59
C ILE A 7 3.35 -3.66 5.41
N LEU A 8 2.50 -2.66 5.21
CA LEU A 8 1.59 -2.61 4.07
C LEU A 8 1.83 -1.32 3.29
N ILE A 9 1.89 -1.45 1.97
CA ILE A 9 2.11 -0.33 1.06
C ILE A 9 0.88 -0.16 0.18
N THR A 10 0.13 0.94 0.36
CA THR A 10 -0.95 1.29 -0.56
C THR A 10 -0.36 1.86 -1.83
N GLY A 11 -0.96 1.58 -2.98
CA GLY A 11 -0.38 1.98 -4.25
C GLY A 11 0.93 1.26 -4.53
N GLY A 12 1.11 0.08 -3.96
CA GLY A 12 2.38 -0.63 -3.95
C GLY A 12 2.86 -1.12 -5.31
N THR A 13 2.01 -1.13 -6.33
CA THR A 13 2.40 -1.53 -7.69
C THR A 13 2.98 -0.38 -8.51
N GLY A 14 2.96 0.85 -7.99
CA GLY A 14 3.58 1.98 -8.66
C GLY A 14 5.11 1.97 -8.53
N SER A 15 5.77 2.92 -9.19
CA SER A 15 7.23 3.01 -9.18
C SER A 15 7.80 3.10 -7.78
N LEU A 16 7.20 3.94 -6.94
CA LEU A 16 7.65 4.12 -5.56
C LEU A 16 7.42 2.86 -4.74
N GLY A 17 6.25 2.23 -4.88
CA GLY A 17 5.95 1.00 -4.17
C GLY A 17 6.90 -0.14 -4.52
N LYS A 18 7.26 -0.27 -5.79
CA LYS A 18 8.24 -1.27 -6.23
C LYS A 18 9.64 -0.98 -5.67
N ALA A 19 10.05 0.29 -5.69
CA ALA A 19 11.35 0.68 -5.15
C ALA A 19 11.43 0.42 -3.65
N LEU A 20 10.36 0.75 -2.92
CA LEU A 20 10.28 0.48 -1.48
C LEU A 20 10.33 -1.03 -1.19
N THR A 21 9.58 -1.82 -1.96
CA THR A 21 9.57 -3.28 -1.79
C THR A 21 10.96 -3.86 -2.00
N LYS A 22 11.64 -3.45 -3.06
CA LYS A 22 13.01 -3.90 -3.33
C LYS A 22 13.95 -3.53 -2.20
N HIS A 23 13.87 -2.29 -1.73
CA HIS A 23 14.70 -1.81 -0.63
C HIS A 23 14.46 -2.61 0.66
N ILE A 24 13.21 -2.81 1.00
CA ILE A 24 12.83 -3.54 2.23
C ILE A 24 13.32 -4.98 2.17
N LEU A 25 13.07 -5.66 1.06
CA LEU A 25 13.48 -7.07 0.92
C LEU A 25 14.99 -7.22 0.93
N THR A 26 15.72 -6.22 0.41
CA THR A 26 17.19 -6.25 0.36
C THR A 26 17.81 -5.97 1.71
N HIS A 27 17.30 -4.95 2.42
CA HIS A 27 17.94 -4.44 3.64
C HIS A 27 17.31 -4.97 4.93
N PHE A 28 16.09 -5.51 4.87
CA PHE A 28 15.39 -6.02 6.05
C PHE A 28 14.86 -7.43 5.80
N PRO A 29 15.77 -8.42 5.60
CA PRO A 29 15.34 -9.78 5.22
C PRO A 29 14.56 -10.51 6.32
N LYS A 30 14.60 -10.03 7.55
CA LYS A 30 13.87 -10.63 8.67
C LYS A 30 12.50 -10.00 8.88
N ILE A 31 12.04 -9.14 7.97
CA ILE A 31 10.70 -8.61 8.03
C ILE A 31 9.68 -9.75 7.93
N LYS A 32 8.60 -9.66 8.71
CA LYS A 32 7.61 -10.73 8.75
C LYS A 32 6.76 -10.76 7.48
N LYS A 33 6.27 -9.59 7.06
CA LYS A 33 5.32 -9.52 5.95
C LYS A 33 5.42 -8.18 5.23
N VAL A 34 5.36 -8.22 3.90
CA VAL A 34 5.22 -7.03 3.05
C VAL A 34 3.96 -7.22 2.24
N VAL A 35 2.93 -6.43 2.51
CA VAL A 35 1.65 -6.51 1.83
C VAL A 35 1.55 -5.38 0.80
N ILE A 36 1.27 -5.74 -0.43
CA ILE A 36 1.04 -4.79 -1.52
C ILE A 36 -0.47 -4.61 -1.67
N PHE A 37 -0.96 -3.41 -1.42
CA PHE A 37 -2.37 -3.06 -1.54
C PHE A 37 -2.54 -2.13 -2.73
N SER A 38 -3.34 -2.55 -3.72
CA SER A 38 -3.60 -1.72 -4.90
C SER A 38 -4.87 -2.17 -5.59
N ARG A 39 -5.38 -1.32 -6.48
CA ARG A 39 -6.60 -1.60 -7.25
C ARG A 39 -6.37 -2.47 -8.46
N ASP A 40 -5.17 -2.42 -9.03
CA ASP A 40 -4.89 -3.00 -10.35
C ASP A 40 -4.39 -4.44 -10.22
N GLU A 41 -5.29 -5.38 -10.48
CA GLU A 41 -4.99 -6.81 -10.43
C GLU A 41 -3.88 -7.19 -11.39
N GLN A 42 -3.88 -6.62 -12.60
CA GLN A 42 -2.87 -6.93 -13.60
C GLN A 42 -1.48 -6.48 -13.19
N LYS A 43 -1.37 -5.30 -12.63
CA LYS A 43 -0.09 -4.80 -12.12
C LYS A 43 0.41 -5.62 -10.94
N GLN A 44 -0.50 -6.09 -10.07
CA GLN A 44 -0.12 -6.99 -8.99
C GLN A 44 0.40 -8.33 -9.55
N PHE A 45 -0.28 -8.85 -10.57
CA PHE A 45 0.17 -10.08 -11.21
C PHE A 45 1.58 -9.91 -11.80
N GLN A 46 1.83 -8.82 -12.49
CA GLN A 46 3.16 -8.52 -13.05
C GLN A 46 4.22 -8.39 -11.96
N MET A 47 3.91 -7.68 -10.89
CA MET A 47 4.83 -7.51 -9.78
C MET A 47 5.13 -8.85 -9.09
N ALA A 48 4.15 -9.72 -9.00
CA ALA A 48 4.30 -11.04 -8.41
C ALA A 48 5.17 -11.99 -9.25
N GLN A 49 5.42 -11.68 -10.51
CA GLN A 49 6.39 -12.44 -11.32
C GLN A 49 7.83 -12.19 -10.81
N GLU A 50 8.10 -10.97 -10.38
CA GLU A 50 9.42 -10.60 -9.88
C GLU A 50 9.54 -10.83 -8.38
N TYR A 51 8.51 -10.49 -7.62
CA TYR A 51 8.46 -10.62 -6.17
C TYR A 51 7.37 -11.60 -5.75
N SER A 52 7.53 -12.86 -6.13
CA SER A 52 6.57 -13.92 -5.83
C SER A 52 6.65 -14.35 -4.36
N GLU A 53 5.56 -14.90 -3.86
CA GLU A 53 5.53 -15.47 -2.50
C GLU A 53 6.43 -16.69 -2.38
N SER A 54 6.65 -17.44 -3.47
CA SER A 54 7.55 -18.59 -3.44
C SER A 54 9.01 -18.17 -3.33
N LYS A 55 9.40 -17.08 -4.01
CA LYS A 55 10.76 -16.56 -3.96
C LYS A 55 11.00 -15.69 -2.72
N TYR A 56 9.99 -14.93 -2.34
CA TYR A 56 10.01 -14.07 -1.16
C TYR A 56 8.82 -14.40 -0.27
N PRO A 57 8.97 -15.31 0.68
CA PRO A 57 7.84 -15.77 1.51
C PRO A 57 7.13 -14.69 2.30
N GLN A 58 7.76 -13.53 2.49
CA GLN A 58 7.16 -12.39 3.19
C GLN A 58 6.10 -11.67 2.37
N MET A 59 6.11 -11.84 1.04
CA MET A 59 5.24 -11.07 0.15
C MET A 59 3.80 -11.52 0.23
N ARG A 60 2.88 -10.55 0.24
CA ARG A 60 1.44 -10.77 0.14
C ARG A 60 0.83 -9.71 -0.77
N TYR A 61 -0.16 -10.08 -1.55
CA TYR A 61 -0.84 -9.20 -2.48
C TYR A 61 -2.31 -9.11 -2.11
N PHE A 62 -2.82 -7.89 -1.98
CA PHE A 62 -4.18 -7.64 -1.54
C PHE A 62 -4.84 -6.63 -2.48
N ILE A 63 -5.86 -7.07 -3.22
CA ILE A 63 -6.58 -6.19 -4.15
C ILE A 63 -7.59 -5.36 -3.37
N GLY A 64 -7.53 -4.06 -3.53
CA GLY A 64 -8.47 -3.16 -2.88
C GLY A 64 -8.24 -1.71 -3.27
N ASP A 65 -9.22 -0.89 -2.93
CA ASP A 65 -9.24 0.55 -3.21
C ASP A 65 -9.23 1.30 -1.88
N VAL A 66 -8.40 2.34 -1.77
CA VAL A 66 -8.33 3.15 -0.54
C VAL A 66 -9.63 3.89 -0.26
N ARG A 67 -10.53 3.98 -1.23
CA ARG A 67 -11.87 4.53 -1.01
C ARG A 67 -12.80 3.56 -0.27
N ASP A 68 -12.42 2.30 -0.19
CA ASP A 68 -13.18 1.26 0.51
C ASP A 68 -12.58 1.05 1.90
N LYS A 69 -13.15 1.74 2.88
CA LYS A 69 -12.65 1.72 4.26
C LYS A 69 -12.72 0.33 4.90
N GLU A 70 -13.80 -0.42 4.66
CA GLU A 70 -13.94 -1.76 5.22
C GLU A 70 -12.87 -2.70 4.68
N ARG A 71 -12.56 -2.57 3.39
CA ARG A 71 -11.50 -3.36 2.76
C ARG A 71 -10.13 -3.04 3.35
N LEU A 72 -9.87 -1.74 3.60
CA LEU A 72 -8.64 -1.31 4.27
C LEU A 72 -8.54 -1.91 5.66
N MET A 73 -9.63 -1.91 6.41
CA MET A 73 -9.63 -2.46 7.77
C MET A 73 -9.29 -3.95 7.77
N ARG A 74 -9.75 -4.69 6.78
CA ARG A 74 -9.40 -6.11 6.63
C ARG A 74 -7.92 -6.28 6.29
N ALA A 75 -7.44 -5.45 5.37
CA ALA A 75 -6.03 -5.52 4.94
C ALA A 75 -5.07 -5.15 6.06
N PHE A 76 -5.48 -4.24 6.95
CA PHE A 76 -4.63 -3.73 8.02
C PHE A 76 -4.54 -4.65 9.24
N LYS A 77 -5.31 -5.72 9.28
CA LYS A 77 -5.22 -6.67 10.40
C LYS A 77 -3.82 -7.28 10.46
N GLY A 78 -3.20 -7.18 11.62
CA GLY A 78 -1.86 -7.73 11.83
C GLY A 78 -0.74 -6.91 11.19
N ILE A 79 -1.04 -5.71 10.71
CA ILE A 79 -0.03 -4.82 10.12
C ILE A 79 0.49 -3.86 11.18
N ASP A 80 1.80 -3.71 11.26
CA ASP A 80 2.46 -2.80 12.19
C ASP A 80 2.64 -1.41 11.60
N TYR A 81 3.04 -1.32 10.33
CA TYR A 81 3.34 -0.05 9.67
C TYR A 81 2.64 0.04 8.32
N VAL A 82 2.12 1.22 7.99
CA VAL A 82 1.48 1.49 6.70
C VAL A 82 2.21 2.63 6.00
N ILE A 83 2.56 2.40 4.73
CA ILE A 83 3.04 3.45 3.83
C ILE A 83 1.94 3.73 2.83
N HIS A 84 1.38 4.93 2.88
CA HIS A 84 0.32 5.32 1.97
C HIS A 84 0.90 6.05 0.77
N ALA A 85 1.01 5.34 -0.36
CA ALA A 85 1.53 5.87 -1.62
C ALA A 85 0.45 5.95 -2.70
N ALA A 86 -0.79 5.56 -2.38
CA ALA A 86 -1.90 5.58 -3.34
C ALA A 86 -2.44 7.00 -3.48
N ALA A 87 -2.01 7.70 -4.52
CA ALA A 87 -2.51 9.04 -4.84
C ALA A 87 -2.77 9.11 -6.34
N MET A 88 -3.76 9.93 -6.72
CA MET A 88 -4.06 10.18 -8.12
C MET A 88 -3.04 11.16 -8.68
N LYS A 89 -2.17 10.70 -9.59
CA LYS A 89 -1.06 11.49 -10.11
C LYS A 89 -1.21 11.90 -11.58
N HIS A 90 -2.37 11.69 -12.18
CA HIS A 90 -2.57 12.05 -13.58
C HIS A 90 -2.92 13.52 -13.70
N VAL A 91 -1.91 14.34 -13.89
CA VAL A 91 -2.06 15.78 -14.04
C VAL A 91 -3.08 16.14 -15.14
N PRO A 92 -3.07 15.52 -16.34
CA PRO A 92 -4.09 15.84 -17.36
C PRO A 92 -5.51 15.55 -16.88
N ILE A 93 -5.71 14.43 -16.17
CA ILE A 93 -7.03 14.10 -15.62
C ILE A 93 -7.40 15.08 -14.52
N ALA A 94 -6.46 15.47 -13.68
CA ALA A 94 -6.69 16.45 -12.63
C ALA A 94 -7.06 17.83 -13.19
N GLU A 95 -6.53 18.20 -14.35
CA GLU A 95 -6.89 19.44 -15.01
C GLU A 95 -8.35 19.43 -15.47
N TYR A 96 -8.85 18.30 -15.96
CA TYR A 96 -10.22 18.16 -16.43
C TYR A 96 -11.21 17.83 -15.32
N ASN A 97 -10.79 17.13 -14.28
CA ASN A 97 -11.65 16.71 -13.17
C ASN A 97 -10.94 16.93 -11.82
N PRO A 98 -10.65 18.19 -11.46
CA PRO A 98 -9.91 18.48 -10.24
C PRO A 98 -10.63 18.04 -8.97
N ASP A 99 -11.97 18.15 -8.96
CA ASP A 99 -12.77 17.75 -7.78
C ASP A 99 -12.62 16.27 -7.47
N GLU A 100 -12.64 15.43 -8.49
CA GLU A 100 -12.49 14.00 -8.28
C GLU A 100 -11.08 13.63 -7.82
N CYS A 101 -10.07 14.28 -8.38
CA CYS A 101 -8.69 14.09 -7.96
C CYS A 101 -8.52 14.45 -6.48
N VAL A 102 -9.06 15.59 -6.06
CA VAL A 102 -9.01 16.06 -4.68
C VAL A 102 -9.76 15.09 -3.77
N LYS A 103 -10.97 14.67 -4.14
CA LYS A 103 -11.76 13.72 -3.36
C LYS A 103 -11.02 12.40 -3.16
N THR A 104 -10.44 11.84 -4.23
CA THR A 104 -9.71 10.58 -4.15
C THR A 104 -8.53 10.69 -3.19
N ASN A 105 -7.75 11.76 -3.28
CA ASN A 105 -6.58 11.94 -2.43
C ASN A 105 -6.96 12.21 -0.98
N ILE A 106 -7.95 13.07 -0.75
CA ILE A 106 -8.38 13.44 0.60
C ILE A 106 -9.11 12.28 1.27
N TYR A 107 -10.10 11.71 0.62
CA TYR A 107 -10.90 10.63 1.20
C TYR A 107 -10.10 9.34 1.35
N GLY A 108 -9.20 9.05 0.39
CA GLY A 108 -8.31 7.90 0.49
C GLY A 108 -7.39 8.01 1.69
N ALA A 109 -6.76 9.17 1.88
CA ALA A 109 -5.88 9.40 3.03
C ALA A 109 -6.66 9.35 4.34
N GLN A 110 -7.85 9.95 4.36
CA GLN A 110 -8.74 9.93 5.52
C GLN A 110 -9.13 8.52 5.91
N ASN A 111 -9.51 7.70 4.93
CA ASN A 111 -9.86 6.31 5.15
C ASN A 111 -8.68 5.50 5.68
N VAL A 112 -7.49 5.74 5.15
CA VAL A 112 -6.27 5.07 5.63
C VAL A 112 -6.02 5.42 7.10
N ILE A 113 -6.11 6.69 7.46
CA ILE A 113 -5.92 7.13 8.85
C ILE A 113 -6.96 6.49 9.75
N GLU A 114 -8.23 6.53 9.37
CA GLU A 114 -9.32 5.94 10.16
C GLU A 114 -9.15 4.43 10.32
N ALA A 115 -8.75 3.74 9.25
CA ALA A 115 -8.50 2.31 9.31
C ALA A 115 -7.31 1.98 10.22
N CYS A 116 -6.27 2.81 10.21
CA CYS A 116 -5.13 2.65 11.12
C CYS A 116 -5.55 2.82 12.58
N LEU A 117 -6.43 3.80 12.85
CA LEU A 117 -6.92 4.02 14.20
C LEU A 117 -7.84 2.90 14.69
N ALA A 118 -8.57 2.28 13.78
CA ALA A 118 -9.49 1.18 14.10
C ALA A 118 -8.79 -0.18 14.24
N THR A 119 -7.52 -0.26 13.84
CA THR A 119 -6.69 -1.46 13.93
C THR A 119 -5.48 -1.16 14.79
N ASN A 120 -4.56 -2.10 14.91
CA ASN A 120 -3.38 -1.93 15.76
C ASN A 120 -2.15 -1.43 15.00
N VAL A 121 -2.35 -0.69 13.93
CA VAL A 121 -1.24 -0.10 13.17
C VAL A 121 -0.52 0.92 14.05
N GLN A 122 0.80 0.75 14.19
CA GLN A 122 1.61 1.59 15.06
C GLN A 122 1.97 2.94 14.41
N ARG A 123 2.23 2.94 13.12
CA ARG A 123 2.62 4.13 12.39
C ARG A 123 2.10 4.10 10.97
N VAL A 124 1.75 5.27 10.46
CA VAL A 124 1.39 5.48 9.06
C VAL A 124 2.21 6.62 8.51
N VAL A 125 2.77 6.43 7.31
CA VAL A 125 3.48 7.47 6.57
C VAL A 125 2.73 7.70 5.27
N ALA A 126 2.32 8.93 5.03
CA ALA A 126 1.68 9.32 3.78
C ALA A 126 2.70 10.03 2.90
N LEU A 127 2.79 9.61 1.64
CA LEU A 127 3.71 10.19 0.66
C LEU A 127 2.92 11.03 -0.33
N SER A 128 3.37 12.23 -0.57
CA SER A 128 2.74 13.15 -1.53
C SER A 128 3.47 13.16 -2.86
#